data_60863ed8eabca8e44684fc2b846ef10e
#
_entry.id   60863ed8eabca8e44684fc2b846ef10e
#
_cell.length_a   1.000
_cell.length_b   1.000
_cell.length_c   1.000
_cell.angle_alpha   90.00
_cell.angle_beta   90.00
_cell.angle_gamma   90.00
#
_symmetry.space_group_name_H-M   'P 1'
#
loop_
_entity.id
_entity.type
_entity.pdbx_description
1 polymer ?
#
loop_
_entity_poly.entity_id
_entity_poly.type
_entity_poly.pdbx_seq_one_letter_code
_entity_poly.pdbx_strand_id
1 'polypeptide(L)'
;MFYKMIEAKRNEWLASETCTVKAVIDYIVKTGQMRDAQVEAIKTYLFLKIACGCKPLAELFCEGAFNTLDLDDLEVSHSTREYLKVNKAAAALFEYACLTNDAGEQVSPKLEQQIRKEPESIDCHAFFHKAFYDFSINHKVIFDYLFKSSYMPV
;
A
#
# COMPACT_ATOMS: atom_id res chain seq x y z
N MET A 1 -8.26 2.27 -0.35
CA MET A 1 -7.56 2.99 0.72
C MET A 1 -6.14 2.46 0.96
N PHE A 2 -5.89 1.14 0.93
CA PHE A 2 -4.51 0.58 0.93
C PHE A 2 -3.58 1.19 -0.12
N TYR A 3 -4.15 1.59 -1.25
CA TYR A 3 -3.42 2.28 -2.31
C TYR A 3 -2.65 3.51 -1.81
N LYS A 4 -3.22 4.30 -0.89
CA LYS A 4 -2.54 5.49 -0.34
C LYS A 4 -1.24 5.15 0.38
N MET A 5 -1.19 4.03 1.11
CA MET A 5 0.02 3.55 1.77
C MET A 5 1.07 3.08 0.76
N ILE A 6 0.64 2.31 -0.24
CA ILE A 6 1.51 1.85 -1.33
C ILE A 6 2.07 3.04 -2.10
N GLU A 7 1.22 4.02 -2.42
CA GLU A 7 1.60 5.23 -3.15
C GLU A 7 2.63 6.07 -2.39
N ALA A 8 2.46 6.25 -1.09
CA ALA A 8 3.40 6.99 -0.25
C ALA A 8 4.80 6.35 -0.30
N LYS A 9 4.89 5.03 -0.10
CA LYS A 9 6.16 4.29 -0.17
C LYS A 9 6.74 4.22 -1.58
N ARG A 10 5.90 4.08 -2.59
CA ARG A 10 6.33 4.17 -3.99
C ARG A 10 6.98 5.51 -4.31
N ASN A 11 6.38 6.61 -3.88
CA ASN A 11 6.90 7.94 -4.13
C ASN A 11 8.22 8.18 -3.39
N GLU A 12 8.34 7.68 -2.16
CA GLU A 12 9.59 7.68 -1.40
C GLU A 12 10.69 6.91 -2.16
N TRP A 13 10.39 5.71 -2.65
CA TRP A 13 11.33 4.92 -3.45
C TRP A 13 11.73 5.60 -4.75
N LEU A 14 10.78 6.20 -5.49
CA LEU A 14 11.06 6.93 -6.73
C LEU A 14 12.00 8.13 -6.52
N ALA A 15 11.95 8.74 -5.34
CA ALA A 15 12.83 9.85 -4.96
C ALA A 15 14.21 9.37 -4.47
N SER A 16 14.34 8.09 -4.12
CA SER A 16 15.58 7.54 -3.56
C SER A 16 16.61 7.20 -4.64
N GLU A 17 17.87 7.09 -4.21
CA GLU A 17 18.98 6.63 -5.06
C GLU A 17 18.88 5.13 -5.40
N THR A 18 18.07 4.37 -4.65
CA THR A 18 17.84 2.94 -4.89
C THR A 18 16.90 2.66 -6.06
N CYS A 19 16.26 3.68 -6.62
CA CYS A 19 15.38 3.54 -7.79
C CYS A 19 16.21 3.43 -9.08
N THR A 20 16.49 2.20 -9.50
CA THR A 20 17.30 1.91 -10.70
C THR A 20 16.57 2.19 -12.02
N VAL A 21 15.25 2.38 -11.99
CA VAL A 21 14.42 2.58 -13.19
C VAL A 21 13.97 4.03 -13.40
N LYS A 22 14.51 4.96 -12.62
CA LYS A 22 14.15 6.38 -12.68
C LYS A 22 14.25 6.95 -14.10
N ALA A 23 15.36 6.67 -14.81
CA ALA A 23 15.56 7.14 -16.17
C ALA A 23 14.50 6.63 -17.17
N VAL A 24 14.02 5.40 -16.99
CA VAL A 24 12.97 4.81 -17.82
C VAL A 24 11.62 5.50 -17.55
N ILE A 25 11.31 5.74 -16.28
CA ILE A 25 10.09 6.46 -15.89
C ILE A 25 10.11 7.89 -16.42
N ASP A 26 11.21 8.61 -16.26
CA ASP A 26 11.38 9.98 -16.76
C ASP A 26 11.23 10.03 -18.28
N TYR A 27 11.75 9.03 -19.00
CA TYR A 27 11.56 8.90 -20.45
C TYR A 27 10.09 8.72 -20.82
N ILE A 28 9.37 7.82 -20.13
CA ILE A 28 7.93 7.56 -20.37
C ILE A 28 7.12 8.84 -20.14
N VAL A 29 7.37 9.55 -19.05
CA VAL A 29 6.69 10.80 -18.71
C VAL A 29 6.99 11.87 -19.77
N LYS A 30 8.27 12.01 -20.18
CA LYS A 30 8.69 13.03 -21.14
C LYS A 30 8.14 12.82 -22.53
N THR A 31 7.93 11.57 -22.95
CA THR A 31 7.37 11.28 -24.29
C THR A 31 5.89 11.64 -24.41
N GLY A 32 5.16 11.72 -23.27
CA GLY A 32 3.77 12.15 -23.22
C GLY A 32 2.79 11.24 -23.98
N GLN A 33 3.20 10.02 -24.33
CA GLN A 33 2.37 9.08 -25.10
C GLN A 33 1.37 8.31 -24.24
N MET A 34 1.59 8.31 -22.91
CA MET A 34 0.73 7.62 -21.97
C MET A 34 -0.11 8.60 -21.16
N ARG A 35 -1.32 8.17 -20.78
CA ARG A 35 -2.17 8.92 -19.85
C ARG A 35 -1.59 8.85 -18.44
N ASP A 36 -1.83 9.87 -17.64
CA ASP A 36 -1.34 9.93 -16.25
C ASP A 36 -1.64 8.67 -15.44
N ALA A 37 -2.86 8.13 -15.55
CA ALA A 37 -3.24 6.90 -14.87
C ALA A 37 -2.41 5.68 -15.30
N GLN A 38 -1.98 5.62 -16.56
CA GLN A 38 -1.12 4.55 -17.06
C GLN A 38 0.30 4.69 -16.53
N VAL A 39 0.81 5.92 -16.48
CA VAL A 39 2.12 6.23 -15.90
C VAL A 39 2.15 5.84 -14.42
N GLU A 40 1.11 6.21 -13.66
CA GLU A 40 0.99 5.87 -12.25
C GLU A 40 0.89 4.34 -12.03
N ALA A 41 0.16 3.64 -12.88
CA ALA A 41 0.09 2.17 -12.84
C ALA A 41 1.45 1.52 -13.10
N ILE A 42 2.24 2.03 -14.06
CA ILE A 42 3.58 1.54 -14.35
C ILE A 42 4.54 1.80 -13.18
N LYS A 43 4.52 2.99 -12.61
CA LYS A 43 5.31 3.32 -11.42
C LYS A 43 5.03 2.36 -10.27
N THR A 44 3.75 2.10 -10.00
CA THR A 44 3.32 1.17 -8.94
C THR A 44 3.75 -0.25 -9.24
N TYR A 45 3.57 -0.71 -10.47
CA TYR A 45 4.00 -2.03 -10.91
C TYR A 45 5.51 -2.23 -10.72
N LEU A 46 6.33 -1.28 -11.19
CA LEU A 46 7.78 -1.34 -11.07
C LEU A 46 8.24 -1.32 -9.61
N PHE A 47 7.60 -0.51 -8.78
CA PHE A 47 7.86 -0.48 -7.34
C PHE A 47 7.60 -1.85 -6.69
N LEU A 48 6.42 -2.43 -6.91
CA LEU A 48 6.06 -3.74 -6.36
C LEU A 48 6.95 -4.87 -6.90
N LYS A 49 7.35 -4.75 -8.17
CA LYS A 49 8.21 -5.74 -8.83
C LYS A 49 9.65 -5.69 -8.33
N ILE A 50 10.22 -4.51 -8.23
CA ILE A 50 11.65 -4.30 -7.99
C ILE A 50 11.94 -4.08 -6.51
N ALA A 51 11.29 -3.09 -5.89
CA ALA A 51 11.55 -2.76 -4.49
C ALA A 51 10.92 -3.77 -3.52
N CYS A 52 9.74 -4.31 -3.84
CA CYS A 52 9.03 -5.25 -2.98
C CYS A 52 9.23 -6.74 -3.38
N GLY A 53 10.05 -7.04 -4.39
CA GLY A 53 10.42 -8.40 -4.76
C GLY A 53 9.27 -9.29 -5.25
N CYS A 54 8.20 -8.71 -5.79
CA CYS A 54 7.01 -9.44 -6.27
C CYS A 54 6.27 -10.25 -5.19
N LYS A 55 6.45 -9.93 -3.92
CA LYS A 55 5.72 -10.60 -2.84
C LYS A 55 4.22 -10.29 -2.91
N PRO A 56 3.35 -11.19 -2.42
CA PRO A 56 1.93 -10.92 -2.28
C PRO A 56 1.66 -9.68 -1.41
N LEU A 57 0.65 -8.89 -1.76
CA LEU A 57 0.32 -7.68 -1.01
C LEU A 57 0.01 -7.95 0.46
N ALA A 58 -0.72 -9.02 0.77
CA ALA A 58 -1.00 -9.41 2.14
C ALA A 58 0.29 -9.61 2.95
N GLU A 59 1.28 -10.29 2.39
CA GLU A 59 2.58 -10.52 3.01
C GLU A 59 3.34 -9.22 3.23
N LEU A 60 3.37 -8.33 2.22
CA LEU A 60 4.01 -7.02 2.32
C LEU A 60 3.41 -6.15 3.43
N PHE A 61 2.07 -6.15 3.58
CA PHE A 61 1.41 -5.45 4.68
C PHE A 61 1.73 -6.09 6.03
N CYS A 62 1.74 -7.41 6.12
CA CYS A 62 2.12 -8.11 7.36
C CYS A 62 3.59 -7.87 7.77
N GLU A 63 4.49 -7.69 6.80
CA GLU A 63 5.89 -7.35 7.03
C GLU A 63 6.11 -5.86 7.34
N GLY A 64 5.09 -5.02 7.19
CA GLY A 64 5.15 -3.58 7.38
C GLY A 64 5.90 -2.83 6.26
N ALA A 65 5.93 -3.39 5.05
CA ALA A 65 6.65 -2.80 3.91
C ALA A 65 6.16 -1.39 3.55
N PHE A 66 4.90 -1.09 3.85
CA PHE A 66 4.27 0.19 3.53
C PHE A 66 4.04 1.09 4.75
N ASN A 67 4.59 0.74 5.92
CA ASN A 67 4.44 1.55 7.13
C ASN A 67 5.21 2.87 6.99
N THR A 68 4.52 3.98 7.25
CA THR A 68 5.10 5.34 7.25
C THR A 68 4.95 6.03 8.59
N LEU A 69 4.11 5.48 9.49
CA LEU A 69 3.74 6.09 10.74
C LEU A 69 4.93 6.13 11.72
N ASP A 70 5.21 7.31 12.27
CA ASP A 70 6.14 7.43 13.38
C ASP A 70 5.45 7.00 14.67
N LEU A 71 5.88 5.85 15.21
CA LEU A 71 5.29 5.27 16.40
C LEU A 71 5.69 6.00 17.68
N ASP A 72 6.76 6.78 17.65
CA ASP A 72 7.21 7.54 18.82
C ASP A 72 6.35 8.78 19.07
N ASP A 73 5.81 9.37 17.99
CA ASP A 73 4.94 10.54 18.04
C ASP A 73 3.45 10.20 18.26
N LEU A 74 3.11 8.90 18.36
CA LEU A 74 1.73 8.48 18.53
C LEU A 74 1.18 8.77 19.93
N GLU A 75 0.02 9.40 19.98
CA GLU A 75 -0.78 9.57 21.20
C GLU A 75 -1.55 8.30 21.56
N VAL A 76 -0.84 7.25 21.97
CA VAL A 76 -1.39 5.98 22.45
C VAL A 76 -0.76 5.61 23.78
N SER A 77 -1.35 4.61 24.48
CA SER A 77 -0.76 4.09 25.71
C SER A 77 0.65 3.54 25.45
N HIS A 78 1.50 3.56 26.48
CA HIS A 78 2.85 3.00 26.36
C HIS A 78 2.82 1.53 25.93
N SER A 79 1.94 0.73 26.52
CA SER A 79 1.79 -0.68 26.16
C SER A 79 1.37 -0.90 24.71
N THR A 80 0.43 -0.11 24.21
CA THR A 80 0.01 -0.15 22.81
C THR A 80 1.16 0.24 21.88
N ARG A 81 1.90 1.29 22.21
CA ARG A 81 3.06 1.73 21.42
C ARG A 81 4.12 0.63 21.31
N GLU A 82 4.50 0.02 22.42
CA GLU A 82 5.50 -1.06 22.42
C GLU A 82 5.00 -2.28 21.62
N TYR A 83 3.71 -2.61 21.72
CA TYR A 83 3.12 -3.68 20.90
C TYR A 83 3.21 -3.39 19.41
N LEU A 84 2.87 -2.17 18.97
CA LEU A 84 2.95 -1.76 17.57
C LEU A 84 4.39 -1.73 17.04
N LYS A 85 5.38 -1.38 17.88
CA LYS A 85 6.80 -1.42 17.50
C LYS A 85 7.29 -2.84 17.20
N VAL A 86 6.81 -3.81 17.94
CA VAL A 86 7.18 -5.22 17.76
C VAL A 86 6.37 -5.89 16.66
N ASN A 87 5.08 -5.55 16.56
CA ASN A 87 4.15 -6.16 15.59
C ASN A 87 3.91 -5.24 14.40
N LYS A 88 4.69 -5.44 13.33
CA LYS A 88 4.62 -4.63 12.11
C LYS A 88 3.27 -4.72 11.39
N ALA A 89 2.60 -5.88 11.45
CA ALA A 89 1.27 -6.05 10.87
C ALA A 89 0.22 -5.24 11.64
N ALA A 90 0.33 -5.19 12.97
CA ALA A 90 -0.56 -4.35 13.79
C ALA A 90 -0.32 -2.86 13.53
N ALA A 91 0.94 -2.44 13.38
CA ALA A 91 1.27 -1.07 13.00
C ALA A 91 0.70 -0.69 11.63
N ALA A 92 0.81 -1.58 10.63
CA ALA A 92 0.21 -1.39 9.32
C ALA A 92 -1.32 -1.26 9.37
N LEU A 93 -1.96 -2.09 10.19
CA LEU A 93 -3.42 -2.06 10.37
C LEU A 93 -3.87 -0.79 11.10
N PHE A 94 -3.11 -0.35 12.08
CA PHE A 94 -3.37 0.92 12.78
C PHE A 94 -3.26 2.11 11.82
N GLU A 95 -2.18 2.17 11.03
CA GLU A 95 -1.99 3.20 10.00
C GLU A 95 -3.15 3.22 8.99
N TYR A 96 -3.55 2.04 8.51
CA TYR A 96 -4.70 1.90 7.63
C TYR A 96 -5.99 2.46 8.28
N ALA A 97 -6.25 2.14 9.54
CA ALA A 97 -7.44 2.60 10.25
C ALA A 97 -7.46 4.11 10.46
N CYS A 98 -6.29 4.75 10.55
CA CYS A 98 -6.14 6.21 10.69
C CYS A 98 -6.27 6.96 9.37
N LEU A 99 -6.23 6.29 8.21
CA LEU A 99 -6.36 6.95 6.91
C LEU A 99 -7.70 7.67 6.79
N THR A 100 -7.70 8.75 6.00
CA THR A 100 -8.91 9.48 5.64
C THR A 100 -9.25 9.26 4.17
N ASN A 101 -10.55 9.23 3.86
CA ASN A 101 -11.05 9.24 2.49
C ASN A 101 -10.90 10.64 1.85
N ASP A 102 -11.33 10.78 0.62
CA ASP A 102 -11.22 12.07 -0.10
C ASP A 102 -12.20 13.14 0.44
N ALA A 103 -13.20 12.73 1.24
CA ALA A 103 -14.10 13.63 1.96
C ALA A 103 -13.54 14.05 3.35
N GLY A 104 -12.35 13.57 3.73
CA GLY A 104 -11.72 13.84 5.02
C GLY A 104 -12.25 12.97 6.18
N GLU A 105 -13.08 11.97 5.89
CA GLU A 105 -13.62 11.06 6.90
C GLU A 105 -12.65 9.90 7.14
N GLN A 106 -12.46 9.53 8.39
CA GLN A 106 -11.59 8.42 8.76
C GLN A 106 -12.13 7.09 8.23
N VAL A 107 -11.25 6.26 7.68
CA VAL A 107 -11.60 4.99 7.01
C VAL A 107 -12.25 4.00 7.97
N SER A 108 -11.68 3.84 9.15
CA SER A 108 -12.17 2.85 10.11
C SER A 108 -11.95 3.28 11.57
N PRO A 109 -12.73 4.26 12.06
CA PRO A 109 -12.58 4.78 13.42
C PRO A 109 -12.80 3.71 14.50
N LYS A 110 -13.69 2.74 14.26
CA LYS A 110 -13.92 1.63 15.20
C LYS A 110 -12.70 0.72 15.33
N LEU A 111 -12.05 0.40 14.22
CA LEU A 111 -10.85 -0.41 14.18
C LEU A 111 -9.69 0.29 14.87
N GLU A 112 -9.50 1.57 14.62
CA GLU A 112 -8.50 2.39 15.28
C GLU A 112 -8.69 2.40 16.79
N GLN A 113 -9.92 2.64 17.28
CA GLN A 113 -10.24 2.62 18.71
C GLN A 113 -10.00 1.24 19.34
N GLN A 114 -10.32 0.16 18.62
CA GLN A 114 -10.07 -1.20 19.10
C GLN A 114 -8.57 -1.46 19.27
N ILE A 115 -7.75 -1.08 18.28
CA ILE A 115 -6.28 -1.23 18.36
C ILE A 115 -5.71 -0.40 19.49
N ARG A 116 -6.23 0.80 19.74
CA ARG A 116 -5.79 1.66 20.85
C ARG A 116 -6.05 1.03 22.21
N LYS A 117 -7.14 0.28 22.37
CA LYS A 117 -7.55 -0.34 23.62
C LYS A 117 -6.92 -1.71 23.84
N GLU A 118 -7.03 -2.54 22.81
CA GLU A 118 -6.68 -3.97 22.85
C GLU A 118 -6.03 -4.41 21.53
N PRO A 119 -4.79 -3.97 21.25
CA PRO A 119 -4.15 -4.23 19.97
C PRO A 119 -3.96 -5.73 19.70
N GLU A 120 -3.86 -6.55 20.76
CA GLU A 120 -3.71 -8.01 20.66
C GLU A 120 -5.01 -8.74 20.28
N SER A 121 -6.15 -8.08 20.35
CA SER A 121 -7.46 -8.69 20.08
C SER A 121 -7.74 -8.93 18.59
N ILE A 122 -6.90 -8.39 17.70
CA ILE A 122 -7.11 -8.43 16.26
C ILE A 122 -6.06 -9.31 15.60
N ASP A 123 -6.50 -10.30 14.85
CA ASP A 123 -5.63 -11.06 13.95
C ASP A 123 -5.35 -10.25 12.68
N CYS A 124 -4.26 -9.46 12.74
CA CYS A 124 -3.86 -8.58 11.65
C CYS A 124 -3.46 -9.35 10.39
N HIS A 125 -2.88 -10.54 10.52
CA HIS A 125 -2.53 -11.40 9.39
C HIS A 125 -3.79 -11.89 8.67
N ALA A 126 -4.76 -12.41 9.41
CA ALA A 126 -6.04 -12.83 8.84
C ALA A 126 -6.78 -11.67 8.19
N PHE A 127 -6.71 -10.48 8.78
CA PHE A 127 -7.32 -9.27 8.20
C PHE A 127 -6.74 -8.96 6.81
N PHE A 128 -5.42 -8.88 6.67
CA PHE A 128 -4.79 -8.57 5.39
C PHE A 128 -4.99 -9.69 4.36
N HIS A 129 -4.86 -10.94 4.75
CA HIS A 129 -5.12 -12.06 3.84
C HIS A 129 -6.55 -12.05 3.31
N LYS A 130 -7.54 -11.78 4.16
CA LYS A 130 -8.93 -11.65 3.73
C LYS A 130 -9.14 -10.43 2.81
N ALA A 131 -8.61 -9.27 3.18
CA ALA A 131 -8.75 -8.04 2.41
C ALA A 131 -8.19 -8.17 0.99
N PHE A 132 -7.03 -8.83 0.84
CA PHE A 132 -6.38 -8.99 -0.46
C PHE A 132 -6.79 -10.25 -1.22
N TYR A 133 -7.44 -11.22 -0.58
CA TYR A 133 -8.04 -12.34 -1.28
C TYR A 133 -9.14 -11.87 -2.25
N ASP A 134 -10.05 -11.05 -1.76
CA ASP A 134 -11.11 -10.47 -2.58
C ASP A 134 -10.56 -9.53 -3.66
N PHE A 135 -9.46 -8.84 -3.36
CA PHE A 135 -8.81 -7.93 -4.27
C PHE A 135 -8.07 -8.65 -5.42
N SER A 136 -7.48 -9.81 -5.18
CA SER A 136 -6.79 -10.59 -6.22
C SER A 136 -7.74 -11.12 -7.29
N ILE A 137 -8.97 -11.46 -6.91
CA ILE A 137 -10.02 -11.89 -7.84
C ILE A 137 -10.47 -10.72 -8.73
N ASN A 138 -10.62 -9.54 -8.16
CA ASN A 138 -11.03 -8.34 -8.89
C ASN A 138 -9.90 -7.77 -9.77
N HIS A 139 -8.63 -7.92 -9.37
CA HIS A 139 -7.48 -7.44 -10.13
C HIS A 139 -7.18 -8.29 -11.38
N LYS A 140 -7.52 -9.56 -11.38
CA LYS A 140 -7.42 -10.37 -12.59
C LYS A 140 -8.29 -9.78 -13.71
N VAL A 141 -9.46 -9.27 -13.36
CA VAL A 141 -10.37 -8.60 -14.31
C VAL A 141 -9.78 -7.27 -14.79
N ILE A 142 -9.19 -6.47 -13.91
CA ILE A 142 -8.58 -5.17 -14.27
C ILE A 142 -7.30 -5.41 -15.08
N PHE A 143 -6.47 -6.36 -14.70
CA PHE A 143 -5.26 -6.73 -15.43
C PHE A 143 -5.61 -7.29 -16.82
N ASP A 144 -6.58 -8.20 -16.91
CA ASP A 144 -7.10 -8.71 -18.18
C ASP A 144 -7.70 -7.60 -19.06
N TYR A 145 -8.38 -6.63 -18.45
CA TYR A 145 -8.96 -5.49 -19.17
C TYR A 145 -7.88 -4.53 -19.70
N LEU A 146 -6.87 -4.19 -18.91
CA LEU A 146 -5.78 -3.30 -19.29
C LEU A 146 -4.87 -3.92 -20.36
N PHE A 147 -4.66 -5.23 -20.34
CA PHE A 147 -3.77 -5.92 -21.27
C PHE A 147 -4.49 -6.52 -22.48
N LYS A 148 -5.75 -6.92 -22.37
CA LYS A 148 -6.54 -7.39 -23.51
C LYS A 148 -7.03 -6.26 -24.40
N SER A 149 -7.26 -5.07 -23.87
CA SER A 149 -7.64 -3.89 -24.67
C SER A 149 -6.46 -3.33 -25.50
N SER A 150 -5.24 -3.79 -25.26
CA SER A 150 -4.05 -3.40 -26.03
C SER A 150 -3.83 -4.25 -27.29
N TYR A 151 -4.61 -5.31 -27.46
CA TYR A 151 -4.62 -6.16 -28.65
C TYR A 151 -5.93 -5.99 -29.43
N MET A 152 -6.20 -4.78 -29.92
CA MET A 152 -7.07 -4.63 -31.08
C MET A 152 -6.18 -4.73 -32.33
N PRO A 153 -6.35 -5.75 -33.17
CA PRO A 153 -5.71 -5.73 -34.48
C PRO A 153 -6.28 -4.57 -35.29
N VAL A 154 -5.40 -3.82 -35.89
CA VAL A 154 -5.71 -2.82 -36.92
C VAL A 154 -6.26 -3.53 -38.12
#